data_291bc554a47fdc382f8faa770b496d4f
#
_entry.id   291bc554a47fdc382f8faa770b496d4f
#
_cell.length_a   1.000
_cell.length_b   1.000
_cell.length_c   1.000
_cell.angle_alpha   90.00
_cell.angle_beta   90.00
_cell.angle_gamma   90.00
#
_symmetry.space_group_name_H-M   'P 1'
#
loop_
_entity.id
_entity.type
_entity.pdbx_description
1 polymer ?
#
loop_
_entity_poly.entity_id
_entity_poly.type
_entity_poly.pdbx_seq_one_letter_code
_entity_poly.pdbx_strand_id
1 'polypeptide(L)'
;YETTSTGSGRFFKDFVDSYQFDSESFCLKTNYTLITPKNLDFKYKVTNGALAYTKKVEDKYDVHQWQLINAAELPKGEDYMPIASDYARYLHVSTIKSWSEIANWYSDLVRSQSVFNAEVEQKYKELFPEKDVLSLSEEERAKRIYYYIMDNFTYSFVDFKQSGFIPQKPAKTISSKLGDCKDFSTLFATFARRAGLDVNLVLVLTSDYGKKTLLLPSQNFNHCIVKIKLNGKDQFLELTDKNMPFKSIPNSLLNATVLEIPYKFEKNKEYNLFHLTNMEGNPSNLISEVFIKVDENKTQNITINSKITGSLASIYFDILNQDNFELVKEDVLQDFNQRIGEGLVLDTIQNIYAQKGAEFLTYTTKVHLDDKMNEMGSMTFFKLPIVSHGYNAGIISLEERKYAIDYQSYENSNFYNTIYNLEIPTGKKFIEIPENKKF
;
A
#
# COMPACT_ATOMS: atom_id res chain seq x y z
N TYR A 1 -23.77 -14.82 23.35
CA TYR A 1 -22.77 -14.38 24.35
C TYR A 1 -22.76 -12.86 24.42
N GLU A 2 -22.32 -12.36 25.57
CA GLU A 2 -22.19 -10.93 25.84
C GLU A 2 -20.72 -10.63 26.14
N THR A 3 -20.23 -9.52 25.62
CA THR A 3 -18.88 -9.04 25.87
C THR A 3 -18.93 -7.63 26.44
N THR A 4 -18.14 -7.38 27.47
CA THR A 4 -17.97 -6.05 28.05
C THR A 4 -16.51 -5.66 27.97
N SER A 5 -16.24 -4.47 27.41
CA SER A 5 -14.91 -3.88 27.40
C SER A 5 -14.93 -2.53 28.12
N THR A 6 -13.90 -2.27 28.91
CA THR A 6 -13.69 -0.98 29.56
C THR A 6 -12.40 -0.37 29.11
N GLY A 7 -12.43 0.91 28.76
CA GLY A 7 -11.26 1.71 28.43
C GLY A 7 -11.12 2.89 29.39
N SER A 8 -9.90 3.21 29.76
CA SER A 8 -9.59 4.38 30.55
C SER A 8 -8.30 5.02 30.07
N GLY A 9 -8.15 6.31 30.27
CA GLY A 9 -6.93 7.02 29.94
C GLY A 9 -7.17 8.32 29.20
N ARG A 10 -6.11 9.11 29.05
CA ARG A 10 -6.17 10.47 28.48
C ARG A 10 -6.60 10.50 27.00
N PHE A 11 -6.38 9.43 26.27
CA PHE A 11 -6.72 9.33 24.85
C PHE A 11 -8.15 8.82 24.60
N PHE A 12 -8.84 8.34 25.62
CA PHE A 12 -10.15 7.71 25.55
C PHE A 12 -11.27 8.59 26.13
N LYS A 13 -11.08 9.91 26.17
CA LYS A 13 -12.17 10.82 26.54
C LYS A 13 -13.34 10.72 25.56
N ASP A 14 -13.06 10.35 24.32
CA ASP A 14 -14.01 10.22 23.25
C ASP A 14 -14.26 8.74 22.94
N PHE A 15 -15.51 8.42 22.64
CA PHE A 15 -15.93 7.09 22.27
C PHE A 15 -15.97 6.95 20.76
N VAL A 16 -15.35 5.89 20.25
CA VAL A 16 -15.39 5.49 18.84
C VAL A 16 -15.59 3.99 18.80
N ASP A 17 -16.52 3.53 17.98
CA ASP A 17 -16.74 2.11 17.77
C ASP A 17 -17.25 1.83 16.34
N SER A 18 -17.02 0.60 15.88
CA SER A 18 -17.61 0.08 14.66
C SER A 18 -18.02 -1.38 14.86
N TYR A 19 -19.25 -1.72 14.44
CA TYR A 19 -19.80 -3.04 14.64
C TYR A 19 -20.38 -3.60 13.33
N GLN A 20 -19.96 -4.82 12.96
CA GLN A 20 -20.47 -5.55 11.80
C GLN A 20 -21.73 -6.32 12.19
N PHE A 21 -22.81 -6.13 11.42
CA PHE A 21 -24.10 -6.80 11.63
C PHE A 21 -24.27 -8.05 10.78
N ASP A 22 -23.73 -8.07 9.57
CA ASP A 22 -23.78 -9.24 8.69
C ASP A 22 -22.70 -10.26 9.05
N SER A 23 -22.98 -11.52 8.79
CA SER A 23 -22.15 -12.67 9.13
C SER A 23 -22.15 -13.69 7.99
N GLU A 24 -21.15 -14.57 7.96
CA GLU A 24 -21.13 -15.75 7.05
C GLU A 24 -22.17 -16.81 7.44
N SER A 25 -22.88 -16.64 8.55
CA SER A 25 -23.94 -17.51 8.99
C SER A 25 -25.24 -16.74 9.12
N PHE A 26 -26.38 -17.40 8.82
CA PHE A 26 -27.70 -16.83 9.10
C PHE A 26 -27.79 -16.37 10.56
N CYS A 27 -28.25 -15.14 10.76
CA CYS A 27 -28.43 -14.58 12.10
C CYS A 27 -29.89 -14.16 12.31
N LEU A 28 -30.54 -14.79 13.28
CA LEU A 28 -31.93 -14.49 13.62
C LEU A 28 -32.09 -13.07 14.12
N LYS A 29 -31.16 -12.60 14.97
CA LYS A 29 -31.20 -11.28 15.57
C LYS A 29 -29.79 -10.81 15.99
N THR A 30 -29.39 -9.65 15.53
CA THR A 30 -28.19 -8.96 15.95
C THR A 30 -28.58 -7.59 16.52
N ASN A 31 -28.05 -7.25 17.69
CA ASN A 31 -28.26 -5.96 18.33
C ASN A 31 -26.93 -5.32 18.70
N TYR A 32 -26.86 -4.02 18.51
CA TYR A 32 -25.85 -3.16 19.13
C TYR A 32 -26.58 -2.17 20.06
N THR A 33 -26.15 -2.08 21.30
CA THR A 33 -26.74 -1.17 22.26
C THR A 33 -25.69 -0.21 22.80
N LEU A 34 -25.94 1.08 22.64
CA LEU A 34 -25.11 2.15 23.18
C LEU A 34 -25.87 2.84 24.31
N ILE A 35 -25.27 2.87 25.48
CA ILE A 35 -25.81 3.58 26.66
C ILE A 35 -24.95 4.82 26.89
N THR A 36 -25.56 6.00 26.83
CA THR A 36 -24.84 7.27 26.96
C THR A 36 -25.35 8.09 28.12
N PRO A 37 -24.52 8.97 28.73
CA PRO A 37 -25.02 10.05 29.54
C PRO A 37 -26.08 10.85 28.77
N LYS A 38 -27.05 11.43 29.50
CA LYS A 38 -28.07 12.29 28.89
C LYS A 38 -27.41 13.41 28.07
N ASN A 39 -27.98 13.66 26.90
CA ASN A 39 -27.54 14.73 26.00
C ASN A 39 -26.08 14.62 25.51
N LEU A 40 -25.47 13.44 25.57
CA LEU A 40 -24.19 13.23 24.91
C LEU A 40 -24.37 13.38 23.40
N ASP A 41 -23.65 14.32 22.80
CA ASP A 41 -23.60 14.47 21.37
C ASP A 41 -22.68 13.43 20.75
N PHE A 42 -23.21 12.65 19.83
CA PHE A 42 -22.44 11.68 19.04
C PHE A 42 -23.01 11.58 17.63
N LYS A 43 -22.18 11.15 16.71
CA LYS A 43 -22.55 10.84 15.33
C LYS A 43 -22.58 9.34 15.11
N TYR A 44 -23.51 8.87 14.28
CA TYR A 44 -23.45 7.50 13.80
C TYR A 44 -23.72 7.42 12.30
N LYS A 45 -23.24 6.36 11.67
CA LYS A 45 -23.46 6.07 10.26
C LYS A 45 -23.59 4.57 10.05
N VAL A 46 -24.60 4.19 9.28
CA VAL A 46 -24.80 2.80 8.83
C VAL A 46 -24.40 2.68 7.39
N THR A 47 -23.65 1.63 7.03
CA THR A 47 -23.20 1.36 5.66
C THR A 47 -23.78 0.07 5.11
N ASN A 48 -23.85 -0.02 3.79
CA ASN A 48 -24.23 -1.23 3.03
C ASN A 48 -25.61 -1.79 3.39
N GLY A 49 -26.53 -0.93 3.84
CA GLY A 49 -27.91 -1.31 4.16
C GLY A 49 -28.53 -0.44 5.21
N ALA A 50 -29.64 -0.88 5.80
CA ALA A 50 -30.35 -0.20 6.86
C ALA A 50 -30.42 -1.06 8.12
N LEU A 51 -30.53 -0.41 9.28
CA LEU A 51 -30.77 -1.02 10.59
C LEU A 51 -31.99 -0.36 11.22
N ALA A 52 -32.79 -1.14 11.97
CA ALA A 52 -33.83 -0.57 12.80
C ALA A 52 -33.17 0.14 13.98
N TYR A 53 -33.55 1.39 14.23
CA TYR A 53 -33.01 2.20 15.30
C TYR A 53 -34.10 2.60 16.27
N THR A 54 -33.84 2.46 17.57
CA THR A 54 -34.71 2.93 18.68
C THR A 54 -33.90 3.67 19.71
N LYS A 55 -34.53 4.67 20.31
CA LYS A 55 -33.97 5.41 21.45
C LYS A 55 -34.95 5.33 22.62
N LYS A 56 -34.46 4.94 23.81
CA LYS A 56 -35.19 4.99 25.06
C LYS A 56 -34.51 5.97 26.01
N VAL A 57 -35.27 6.87 26.59
CA VAL A 57 -34.77 7.87 27.54
C VAL A 57 -35.05 7.36 28.96
N GLU A 58 -33.98 7.16 29.71
CA GLU A 58 -34.04 6.78 31.13
C GLU A 58 -33.70 7.99 32.02
N ASP A 59 -33.80 7.85 33.33
CA ASP A 59 -33.60 9.00 34.25
C ASP A 59 -32.21 9.61 34.16
N LYS A 60 -31.17 8.80 34.04
CA LYS A 60 -29.76 9.24 34.06
C LYS A 60 -29.03 9.10 32.73
N TYR A 61 -29.55 8.32 31.79
CA TYR A 61 -28.91 7.98 30.54
C TYR A 61 -29.90 7.77 29.41
N ASP A 62 -29.40 7.81 28.20
CA ASP A 62 -30.11 7.45 26.98
C ASP A 62 -29.62 6.07 26.50
N VAL A 63 -30.56 5.22 26.08
CA VAL A 63 -30.27 3.91 25.50
C VAL A 63 -30.60 3.95 24.04
N HIS A 64 -29.57 3.74 23.21
CA HIS A 64 -29.65 3.68 21.75
C HIS A 64 -29.49 2.24 21.31
N GLN A 65 -30.38 1.73 20.46
CA GLN A 65 -30.28 0.37 19.96
C GLN A 65 -30.45 0.33 18.46
N TRP A 66 -29.50 -0.36 17.79
CA TRP A 66 -29.59 -0.72 16.38
C TRP A 66 -29.79 -2.23 16.30
N GLN A 67 -30.68 -2.64 15.41
CA GLN A 67 -31.10 -4.03 15.28
C GLN A 67 -31.19 -4.47 13.84
N LEU A 68 -30.77 -5.72 13.60
CA LEU A 68 -30.99 -6.45 12.38
C LEU A 68 -31.68 -7.77 12.72
N ILE A 69 -32.75 -8.10 12.02
CA ILE A 69 -33.53 -9.33 12.23
C ILE A 69 -33.51 -10.13 10.93
N ASN A 70 -33.41 -11.46 11.04
CA ASN A 70 -33.37 -12.39 9.90
C ASN A 70 -32.31 -12.00 8.87
N ALA A 71 -31.10 -11.71 9.34
CA ALA A 71 -29.98 -11.44 8.45
C ALA A 71 -29.62 -12.72 7.69
N ALA A 72 -29.72 -12.67 6.37
CA ALA A 72 -29.21 -13.73 5.52
C ALA A 72 -27.67 -13.86 5.69
N GLU A 73 -27.18 -15.06 5.48
CA GLU A 73 -25.74 -15.27 5.39
C GLU A 73 -25.14 -14.47 4.25
N LEU A 74 -23.93 -13.94 4.44
CA LEU A 74 -23.15 -13.34 3.38
C LEU A 74 -22.79 -14.43 2.36
N PRO A 75 -22.82 -14.11 1.04
CA PRO A 75 -22.32 -15.04 0.04
C PRO A 75 -20.87 -15.48 0.36
N LYS A 76 -20.53 -16.70 -0.07
CA LYS A 76 -19.17 -17.21 0.05
C LYS A 76 -18.17 -16.24 -0.60
N GLY A 77 -17.03 -16.06 0.04
CA GLY A 77 -15.96 -15.21 -0.48
C GLY A 77 -15.49 -15.62 -1.89
N GLU A 78 -15.11 -14.63 -2.66
CA GLU A 78 -14.63 -14.73 -4.04
C GLU A 78 -13.24 -14.08 -4.15
N ASP A 79 -12.43 -14.58 -5.08
CA ASP A 79 -11.15 -13.95 -5.38
C ASP A 79 -11.35 -12.49 -5.83
N TYR A 80 -10.46 -11.60 -5.43
CA TYR A 80 -10.49 -10.17 -5.72
C TYR A 80 -11.72 -9.41 -5.20
N MET A 81 -12.44 -9.94 -4.22
CA MET A 81 -13.55 -9.22 -3.60
C MET A 81 -13.04 -8.13 -2.65
N PRO A 82 -13.82 -7.04 -2.44
CA PRO A 82 -13.50 -6.06 -1.40
C PRO A 82 -13.50 -6.69 0.00
N ILE A 83 -12.91 -6.01 0.97
CA ILE A 83 -12.98 -6.46 2.37
C ILE A 83 -14.36 -6.20 2.99
N ALA A 84 -14.65 -6.87 4.10
CA ALA A 84 -15.97 -6.87 4.74
C ALA A 84 -16.53 -5.47 5.03
N SER A 85 -15.69 -4.49 5.42
CA SER A 85 -16.15 -3.11 5.68
C SER A 85 -16.78 -2.44 4.46
N ASP A 86 -16.45 -2.87 3.24
CA ASP A 86 -16.94 -2.26 2.01
C ASP A 86 -18.26 -2.85 1.51
N TYR A 87 -18.64 -4.08 1.92
CA TYR A 87 -19.86 -4.73 1.46
C TYR A 87 -20.82 -5.17 2.59
N ALA A 88 -20.33 -5.53 3.77
CA ALA A 88 -21.17 -5.90 4.89
C ALA A 88 -21.79 -4.65 5.58
N ARG A 89 -22.91 -4.83 6.28
CA ARG A 89 -23.51 -3.76 7.06
C ARG A 89 -22.70 -3.48 8.33
N TYR A 90 -22.26 -2.25 8.44
CA TYR A 90 -21.57 -1.74 9.62
C TYR A 90 -22.34 -0.58 10.23
N LEU A 91 -22.31 -0.50 11.55
CA LEU A 91 -22.60 0.68 12.32
C LEU A 91 -21.27 1.31 12.73
N HIS A 92 -21.09 2.59 12.45
CA HIS A 92 -19.99 3.42 12.97
C HIS A 92 -20.56 4.42 13.96
N VAL A 93 -19.88 4.62 15.07
CA VAL A 93 -20.25 5.57 16.12
C VAL A 93 -19.03 6.38 16.54
N SER A 94 -19.19 7.70 16.72
CA SER A 94 -18.11 8.56 17.19
C SER A 94 -18.64 9.76 17.97
N THR A 95 -18.00 10.08 19.10
CA THR A 95 -18.22 11.33 19.83
C THR A 95 -17.25 12.44 19.40
N ILE A 96 -16.22 12.10 18.58
CA ILE A 96 -15.26 13.07 18.04
C ILE A 96 -15.96 13.94 17.02
N LYS A 97 -15.81 15.26 17.12
CA LYS A 97 -16.57 16.21 16.31
C LYS A 97 -16.03 16.36 14.91
N SER A 98 -14.71 16.32 14.72
CA SER A 98 -14.07 16.60 13.43
C SER A 98 -12.73 15.90 13.27
N TRP A 99 -12.30 15.73 12.03
CA TRP A 99 -10.96 15.26 11.71
C TRP A 99 -9.88 16.26 12.15
N SER A 100 -10.21 17.55 12.21
CA SER A 100 -9.30 18.59 12.71
C SER A 100 -8.95 18.38 14.19
N GLU A 101 -9.86 17.82 15.01
CA GLU A 101 -9.54 17.46 16.40
C GLU A 101 -8.46 16.36 16.45
N ILE A 102 -8.57 15.35 15.59
CA ILE A 102 -7.58 14.27 15.47
C ILE A 102 -6.25 14.83 14.99
N ALA A 103 -6.27 15.63 13.92
CA ALA A 103 -5.06 16.22 13.36
C ALA A 103 -4.32 17.08 14.38
N ASN A 104 -5.06 17.88 15.16
CA ASN A 104 -4.53 18.76 16.19
C ASN A 104 -3.91 17.97 17.35
N TRP A 105 -4.67 17.01 17.87
CA TRP A 105 -4.20 16.12 18.94
C TRP A 105 -2.89 15.40 18.53
N TYR A 106 -2.83 14.83 17.33
CA TYR A 106 -1.65 14.12 16.89
C TYR A 106 -0.49 15.08 16.57
N SER A 107 -0.77 16.27 16.05
CA SER A 107 0.23 17.34 15.87
C SER A 107 0.92 17.71 17.18
N ASP A 108 0.16 17.83 18.27
CA ASP A 108 0.73 18.12 19.60
C ASP A 108 1.61 16.98 20.11
N LEU A 109 1.19 15.72 19.90
CA LEU A 109 2.01 14.56 20.23
C LEU A 109 3.34 14.56 19.48
N VAL A 110 3.30 14.67 18.16
CA VAL A 110 4.49 14.66 17.30
C VAL A 110 5.42 15.82 17.67
N ARG A 111 4.88 17.02 17.86
CA ARG A 111 5.68 18.21 18.21
C ARG A 111 6.36 18.06 19.57
N SER A 112 5.68 17.45 20.55
CA SER A 112 6.28 17.18 21.86
C SER A 112 7.46 16.19 21.80
N GLN A 113 7.46 15.32 20.80
CA GLN A 113 8.52 14.32 20.58
C GLN A 113 9.63 14.81 19.63
N SER A 114 9.35 15.72 18.70
CA SER A 114 10.29 16.23 17.68
C SER A 114 11.36 17.14 18.30
N VAL A 115 12.10 16.63 19.30
CA VAL A 115 13.12 17.39 20.03
C VAL A 115 14.44 17.33 19.27
N PHE A 116 14.96 18.50 18.91
CA PHE A 116 16.26 18.66 18.26
C PHE A 116 17.33 18.98 19.32
N ASN A 117 17.85 17.95 19.99
CA ASN A 117 18.87 18.06 21.02
C ASN A 117 20.29 17.95 20.43
N ALA A 118 21.32 18.01 21.27
CA ALA A 118 22.74 17.97 20.87
C ALA A 118 23.09 16.69 20.08
N GLU A 119 22.57 15.54 20.48
CA GLU A 119 22.80 14.26 19.81
C GLU A 119 22.19 14.26 18.38
N VAL A 120 20.95 14.74 18.24
CA VAL A 120 20.28 14.89 16.94
C VAL A 120 21.00 15.92 16.07
N GLU A 121 21.47 17.02 16.66
CA GLU A 121 22.26 18.05 15.96
C GLU A 121 23.59 17.50 15.45
N GLN A 122 24.27 16.69 16.24
CA GLN A 122 25.50 16.04 15.81
C GLN A 122 25.27 15.18 14.57
N LYS A 123 24.25 14.32 14.60
CA LYS A 123 23.91 13.46 13.45
C LYS A 123 23.47 14.27 12.24
N TYR A 124 22.74 15.37 12.43
CA TYR A 124 22.39 16.27 11.35
C TYR A 124 23.64 16.89 10.68
N LYS A 125 24.66 17.32 11.48
CA LYS A 125 25.92 17.86 10.94
C LYS A 125 26.76 16.79 10.21
N GLU A 126 26.72 15.54 10.66
CA GLU A 126 27.36 14.43 9.94
C GLU A 126 26.68 14.18 8.57
N LEU A 127 25.36 14.30 8.51
CA LEU A 127 24.58 14.13 7.27
C LEU A 127 24.73 15.31 6.32
N PHE A 128 24.89 16.52 6.87
CA PHE A 128 25.04 17.78 6.13
C PHE A 128 26.33 18.51 6.58
N PRO A 129 27.49 18.08 6.08
CA PRO A 129 28.78 18.71 6.41
C PRO A 129 28.99 20.06 5.72
N GLU A 130 28.12 20.42 4.77
CA GLU A 130 28.19 21.67 4.02
C GLU A 130 27.97 22.88 4.95
N LYS A 131 28.71 23.99 4.69
CA LYS A 131 28.51 25.25 5.43
C LYS A 131 27.12 25.85 5.19
N ASP A 132 26.61 25.70 3.96
CA ASP A 132 25.28 26.14 3.55
C ASP A 132 24.49 24.95 3.00
N VAL A 133 23.62 24.39 3.83
CA VAL A 133 22.74 23.27 3.46
C VAL A 133 21.72 23.68 2.38
N LEU A 134 21.36 24.97 2.31
CA LEU A 134 20.40 25.46 1.33
C LEU A 134 21.00 25.59 -0.08
N SER A 135 22.32 25.46 -0.23
CA SER A 135 22.95 25.35 -1.56
C SER A 135 22.61 24.02 -2.28
N LEU A 136 22.21 23.01 -1.52
CA LEU A 136 21.72 21.74 -2.06
C LEU A 136 20.25 21.88 -2.51
N SER A 137 19.86 21.16 -3.57
CA SER A 137 18.47 21.10 -4.01
C SER A 137 17.57 20.49 -2.93
N GLU A 138 16.27 20.81 -2.95
CA GLU A 138 15.29 20.22 -2.04
C GLU A 138 15.29 18.70 -2.12
N GLU A 139 15.36 18.17 -3.34
CA GLU A 139 15.39 16.72 -3.59
C GLU A 139 16.64 16.06 -3.01
N GLU A 140 17.80 16.67 -3.17
CA GLU A 140 19.06 16.13 -2.60
C GLU A 140 19.04 16.11 -1.09
N ARG A 141 18.56 17.17 -0.46
CA ARG A 141 18.40 17.22 1.01
C ARG A 141 17.44 16.13 1.50
N ALA A 142 16.29 15.95 0.81
CA ALA A 142 15.32 14.93 1.13
C ALA A 142 15.89 13.52 0.93
N LYS A 143 16.56 13.24 -0.20
CA LYS A 143 17.21 11.94 -0.51
C LYS A 143 18.25 11.56 0.53
N ARG A 144 19.10 12.51 0.98
CA ARG A 144 20.12 12.22 2.02
C ARG A 144 19.48 11.76 3.32
N ILE A 145 18.42 12.44 3.78
CA ILE A 145 17.70 12.04 5.00
C ILE A 145 17.02 10.69 4.81
N TYR A 146 16.39 10.49 3.66
CA TYR A 146 15.68 9.26 3.31
C TYR A 146 16.61 8.05 3.38
N TYR A 147 17.71 8.06 2.62
CA TYR A 147 18.63 6.94 2.60
C TYR A 147 19.42 6.78 3.90
N TYR A 148 19.68 7.87 4.64
CA TYR A 148 20.22 7.73 5.99
C TYR A 148 19.34 6.88 6.88
N ILE A 149 18.02 7.06 6.82
CA ILE A 149 17.07 6.23 7.59
C ILE A 149 17.04 4.81 7.04
N MET A 150 16.89 4.64 5.72
CA MET A 150 16.81 3.32 5.09
C MET A 150 18.06 2.44 5.32
N ASP A 151 19.24 3.05 5.43
CA ASP A 151 20.49 2.33 5.53
C ASP A 151 20.93 2.06 6.98
N ASN A 152 20.44 2.83 7.94
CA ASN A 152 20.97 2.79 9.30
C ASN A 152 19.99 2.28 10.37
N PHE A 153 18.73 2.08 10.02
CA PHE A 153 17.71 1.70 11.01
C PHE A 153 16.98 0.42 10.61
N THR A 154 16.53 -0.32 11.61
CA THR A 154 15.74 -1.54 11.46
C THR A 154 14.31 -1.25 11.87
N TYR A 155 13.37 -1.62 11.02
CA TYR A 155 11.95 -1.51 11.32
C TYR A 155 11.53 -2.51 12.39
N SER A 156 10.81 -2.03 13.40
CA SER A 156 10.24 -2.83 14.47
C SER A 156 8.79 -2.39 14.68
N PHE A 157 7.86 -3.18 14.18
CA PHE A 157 6.44 -2.88 14.21
C PHE A 157 5.91 -2.73 15.64
N VAL A 158 5.18 -1.63 15.90
CA VAL A 158 4.38 -1.42 17.12
C VAL A 158 2.98 -1.02 16.68
N ASP A 159 2.00 -1.82 17.07
CA ASP A 159 0.59 -1.58 16.73
C ASP A 159 0.12 -0.19 17.22
N PHE A 160 -0.73 0.49 16.42
CA PHE A 160 -1.37 1.77 16.74
C PHE A 160 -2.44 1.57 17.82
N LYS A 161 -2.02 1.11 19.00
CA LYS A 161 -2.82 1.06 20.24
C LYS A 161 -2.31 2.12 21.20
N GLN A 162 -2.91 2.21 22.34
CA GLN A 162 -2.77 3.25 23.38
C GLN A 162 -1.39 3.93 23.48
N SER A 163 -0.30 3.17 23.66
CA SER A 163 1.08 3.69 23.66
C SER A 163 1.68 3.79 22.26
N GLY A 164 1.08 3.09 21.32
CA GLY A 164 1.53 3.01 19.93
C GLY A 164 1.33 4.29 19.09
N PHE A 165 0.54 5.27 19.58
CA PHE A 165 0.38 6.56 18.88
C PHE A 165 1.55 7.52 19.11
N ILE A 166 2.29 7.40 20.19
CA ILE A 166 3.35 8.34 20.57
C ILE A 166 4.65 7.93 19.87
N PRO A 167 5.19 8.76 18.95
CA PRO A 167 6.47 8.45 18.34
C PRO A 167 7.61 8.57 19.34
N GLN A 168 8.68 7.82 19.16
CA GLN A 168 9.90 7.99 19.92
C GLN A 168 10.54 9.37 19.61
N LYS A 169 11.27 9.91 20.58
CA LYS A 169 12.12 11.07 20.32
C LYS A 169 13.22 10.72 19.32
N PRO A 170 13.57 11.59 18.36
CA PRO A 170 14.60 11.35 17.37
C PRO A 170 15.92 10.81 17.96
N ALA A 171 16.38 11.36 19.09
CA ALA A 171 17.58 10.86 19.78
C ALA A 171 17.45 9.38 20.18
N LYS A 172 16.28 8.95 20.67
CA LYS A 172 16.05 7.55 21.04
C LYS A 172 16.08 6.64 19.81
N THR A 173 15.45 7.05 18.72
CA THR A 173 15.50 6.30 17.44
C THR A 173 16.94 6.19 16.93
N ILE A 174 17.72 7.30 16.96
CA ILE A 174 19.13 7.33 16.56
C ILE A 174 19.97 6.37 17.42
N SER A 175 19.82 6.39 18.74
CA SER A 175 20.63 5.59 19.66
C SER A 175 20.27 4.10 19.61
N SER A 176 18.98 3.75 19.49
CA SER A 176 18.55 2.36 19.45
C SER A 176 18.71 1.70 18.08
N LYS A 177 18.76 2.49 16.99
CA LYS A 177 18.71 2.02 15.61
C LYS A 177 17.41 1.26 15.27
N LEU A 178 16.39 1.39 16.12
CA LEU A 178 15.09 0.73 15.99
C LEU A 178 13.97 1.76 15.99
N GLY A 179 12.95 1.54 15.19
CA GLY A 179 11.74 2.36 15.15
C GLY A 179 10.68 1.76 14.28
N ASP A 180 9.48 2.30 14.38
CA ASP A 180 8.37 1.97 13.50
C ASP A 180 8.04 3.13 12.54
N CYS A 181 6.90 3.03 11.82
CA CYS A 181 6.49 4.00 10.81
C CYS A 181 6.45 5.44 11.34
N LYS A 182 5.89 5.66 12.55
CA LYS A 182 5.79 7.00 13.14
C LYS A 182 7.13 7.52 13.67
N ASP A 183 8.00 6.63 14.14
CA ASP A 183 9.34 6.97 14.64
C ASP A 183 10.23 7.46 13.49
N PHE A 184 10.24 6.71 12.39
CA PHE A 184 11.00 7.08 11.19
C PHE A 184 10.45 8.34 10.53
N SER A 185 9.11 8.47 10.44
CA SER A 185 8.48 9.69 9.94
C SER A 185 8.79 10.91 10.78
N THR A 186 8.83 10.76 12.13
CA THR A 186 9.18 11.85 13.04
C THR A 186 10.67 12.23 12.95
N LEU A 187 11.57 11.25 12.84
CA LEU A 187 12.99 11.48 12.63
C LEU A 187 13.25 12.19 11.30
N PHE A 188 12.66 11.70 10.22
CA PHE A 188 12.74 12.32 8.90
C PHE A 188 12.26 13.76 8.94
N ALA A 189 11.06 14.00 9.47
CA ALA A 189 10.46 15.32 9.52
C ALA A 189 11.28 16.31 10.40
N THR A 190 11.92 15.81 11.45
CA THR A 190 12.80 16.61 12.31
C THR A 190 14.02 17.09 11.54
N PHE A 191 14.71 16.21 10.81
CA PHE A 191 15.85 16.57 9.97
C PHE A 191 15.44 17.42 8.76
N ALA A 192 14.34 17.08 8.10
CA ALA A 192 13.85 17.79 6.91
C ALA A 192 13.51 19.26 7.23
N ARG A 193 12.81 19.52 8.33
CA ARG A 193 12.52 20.89 8.78
C ARG A 193 13.79 21.67 9.10
N ARG A 194 14.76 21.04 9.74
CA ARG A 194 16.07 21.66 10.01
C ARG A 194 16.81 21.98 8.72
N ALA A 195 16.65 21.14 7.70
CA ALA A 195 17.20 21.36 6.35
C ALA A 195 16.37 22.32 5.49
N GLY A 196 15.36 23.01 6.05
CA GLY A 196 14.54 24.01 5.35
C GLY A 196 13.51 23.42 4.38
N LEU A 197 13.08 22.18 4.59
CA LEU A 197 12.05 21.51 3.78
C LEU A 197 10.67 21.64 4.44
N ASP A 198 9.64 21.83 3.60
CA ASP A 198 8.23 21.82 4.03
C ASP A 198 7.75 20.38 4.12
N VAL A 199 7.46 19.93 5.34
CA VAL A 199 7.18 18.52 5.63
C VAL A 199 6.15 18.35 6.74
N ASN A 200 5.18 17.47 6.51
CA ASN A 200 4.19 17.05 7.47
C ASN A 200 4.13 15.51 7.58
N LEU A 201 3.73 15.00 8.74
CA LEU A 201 3.36 13.60 8.86
C LEU A 201 1.97 13.38 8.27
N VAL A 202 1.70 12.15 7.88
CA VAL A 202 0.38 11.72 7.38
C VAL A 202 0.01 10.43 8.08
N LEU A 203 -1.12 10.44 8.78
CA LEU A 203 -1.73 9.21 9.28
C LEU A 203 -2.48 8.53 8.14
N VAL A 204 -2.36 7.23 8.05
CA VAL A 204 -2.86 6.41 6.95
C VAL A 204 -3.69 5.26 7.49
N LEU A 205 -4.85 5.03 6.88
CA LEU A 205 -5.49 3.74 6.84
C LEU A 205 -5.23 3.14 5.47
N THR A 206 -4.42 2.09 5.42
CA THR A 206 -4.01 1.43 4.17
C THR A 206 -5.22 0.89 3.41
N SER A 207 -5.14 0.81 2.10
CA SER A 207 -6.28 0.48 1.23
C SER A 207 -6.86 -0.92 1.47
N ASP A 208 -6.05 -1.84 1.97
CA ASP A 208 -6.45 -3.20 2.37
C ASP A 208 -7.35 -3.25 3.62
N TYR A 209 -7.54 -2.13 4.33
CA TYR A 209 -8.52 -2.00 5.42
C TYR A 209 -9.87 -1.44 4.96
N GLY A 210 -10.06 -1.19 3.67
CA GLY A 210 -11.31 -0.80 3.03
C GLY A 210 -11.61 0.69 3.02
N LYS A 211 -12.46 1.07 2.07
CA LYS A 211 -12.83 2.47 1.78
C LYS A 211 -13.87 3.03 2.74
N LYS A 212 -14.63 2.15 3.43
CA LYS A 212 -15.73 2.54 4.32
C LYS A 212 -15.43 2.38 5.81
N THR A 213 -14.15 2.26 6.19
CA THR A 213 -13.74 2.10 7.60
C THR A 213 -13.67 3.44 8.34
N LEU A 214 -13.15 4.50 7.71
CA LEU A 214 -13.02 5.84 8.31
C LEU A 214 -14.14 6.78 7.86
N LEU A 215 -15.39 6.49 8.23
CA LEU A 215 -16.54 7.30 7.82
C LEU A 215 -16.93 8.39 8.83
N LEU A 216 -16.48 8.26 10.06
CA LEU A 216 -16.60 9.23 11.13
C LEU A 216 -15.23 9.50 11.74
N PRO A 217 -15.00 10.70 12.32
CA PRO A 217 -13.74 10.98 12.99
C PRO A 217 -13.37 9.91 14.00
N SER A 218 -12.20 9.31 13.81
CA SER A 218 -11.67 8.23 14.64
C SER A 218 -10.15 8.21 14.61
N GLN A 219 -9.55 7.46 15.52
CA GLN A 219 -8.11 7.24 15.59
C GLN A 219 -7.67 5.94 14.89
N ASN A 220 -8.56 5.31 14.12
CA ASN A 220 -8.36 3.99 13.52
C ASN A 220 -7.47 4.03 12.28
N PHE A 221 -6.30 4.65 12.40
CA PHE A 221 -5.22 4.58 11.42
C PHE A 221 -4.27 3.44 11.78
N ASN A 222 -3.63 2.85 10.79
CA ASN A 222 -2.71 1.73 11.00
C ASN A 222 -1.28 2.03 10.53
N HIS A 223 -1.04 3.20 9.90
CA HIS A 223 0.27 3.54 9.36
C HIS A 223 0.55 5.05 9.43
N CYS A 224 1.83 5.42 9.29
CA CYS A 224 2.28 6.80 9.27
C CYS A 224 3.40 6.98 8.24
N ILE A 225 3.23 7.95 7.36
CA ILE A 225 4.20 8.31 6.32
C ILE A 225 4.50 9.80 6.35
N VAL A 226 5.32 10.26 5.43
CA VAL A 226 5.69 11.67 5.30
C VAL A 226 5.13 12.24 4.00
N LYS A 227 4.52 13.43 4.09
CA LYS A 227 4.25 14.32 2.98
C LYS A 227 5.29 15.43 2.96
N ILE A 228 5.96 15.62 1.84
CA ILE A 228 6.99 16.66 1.66
C ILE A 228 6.72 17.45 0.38
N LYS A 229 6.97 18.75 0.41
CA LYS A 229 6.91 19.56 -0.79
C LYS A 229 8.29 19.69 -1.41
N LEU A 230 8.43 19.24 -2.67
CA LEU A 230 9.65 19.32 -3.45
C LEU A 230 9.38 20.07 -4.75
N ASN A 231 10.09 21.15 -4.99
CA ASN A 231 9.91 22.02 -6.16
C ASN A 231 8.44 22.45 -6.37
N GLY A 232 7.75 22.75 -5.26
CA GLY A 232 6.35 23.17 -5.26
C GLY A 232 5.32 22.04 -5.39
N LYS A 233 5.74 20.77 -5.56
CA LYS A 233 4.87 19.60 -5.69
C LYS A 233 4.87 18.76 -4.43
N ASP A 234 3.70 18.26 -4.04
CA ASP A 234 3.56 17.35 -2.91
C ASP A 234 4.05 15.95 -3.30
N GLN A 235 4.89 15.36 -2.46
CA GLN A 235 5.41 14.00 -2.58
C GLN A 235 5.15 13.23 -1.29
N PHE A 236 4.95 11.92 -1.40
CA PHE A 236 4.79 11.02 -0.26
C PHE A 236 5.99 10.09 -0.16
N LEU A 237 6.49 9.90 1.06
CA LEU A 237 7.66 9.05 1.32
C LEU A 237 7.29 7.95 2.30
N GLU A 238 7.50 6.71 1.87
CA GLU A 238 7.42 5.52 2.69
C GLU A 238 8.78 5.25 3.32
N LEU A 239 8.82 4.97 4.62
CA LEU A 239 10.06 4.87 5.40
C LEU A 239 10.24 3.54 6.13
N THR A 240 9.40 2.54 5.85
CA THR A 240 9.44 1.25 6.57
C THR A 240 10.04 0.11 5.78
N ASP A 241 10.14 0.24 4.48
CA ASP A 241 10.80 -0.72 3.60
C ASP A 241 12.18 -0.21 3.18
N LYS A 242 13.22 -0.82 3.74
CA LYS A 242 14.64 -0.44 3.54
C LYS A 242 15.13 -0.44 2.10
N ASN A 243 14.44 -1.13 1.20
CA ASN A 243 14.78 -1.26 -0.22
C ASN A 243 13.90 -0.36 -1.11
N MET A 244 12.92 0.33 -0.52
CA MET A 244 12.01 1.20 -1.26
C MET A 244 12.76 2.33 -1.98
N PRO A 245 12.62 2.50 -3.30
CA PRO A 245 13.17 3.65 -4.00
C PRO A 245 12.52 4.96 -3.52
N PHE A 246 13.30 6.04 -3.52
CA PHE A 246 12.79 7.35 -3.12
C PHE A 246 11.56 7.78 -3.96
N LYS A 247 10.53 8.34 -3.31
CA LYS A 247 9.22 8.71 -3.88
C LYS A 247 8.37 7.52 -4.37
N SER A 248 8.77 6.29 -4.07
CA SER A 248 7.92 5.13 -4.28
C SER A 248 7.04 4.87 -3.07
N ILE A 249 5.86 4.33 -3.30
CA ILE A 249 4.94 3.90 -2.24
C ILE A 249 4.38 2.52 -2.60
N PRO A 250 4.17 1.64 -1.61
CA PRO A 250 3.60 0.33 -1.83
C PRO A 250 2.13 0.42 -2.26
N ASN A 251 1.63 -0.67 -2.85
CA ASN A 251 0.26 -0.72 -3.34
C ASN A 251 -0.79 -0.47 -2.25
N SER A 252 -0.53 -0.90 -1.02
CA SER A 252 -1.41 -0.65 0.14
C SER A 252 -1.61 0.83 0.47
N LEU A 253 -0.73 1.70 -0.02
CA LEU A 253 -0.87 3.15 0.11
C LEU A 253 -1.63 3.80 -1.06
N LEU A 254 -1.75 3.14 -2.21
CA LEU A 254 -2.54 3.67 -3.32
C LEU A 254 -4.03 3.65 -2.96
N ASN A 255 -4.69 4.80 -3.13
CA ASN A 255 -6.07 5.05 -2.69
C ASN A 255 -6.33 4.83 -1.19
N ALA A 256 -5.28 4.71 -0.37
CA ALA A 256 -5.39 4.71 1.08
C ALA A 256 -6.08 5.98 1.58
N THR A 257 -6.85 5.86 2.66
CA THR A 257 -7.50 6.99 3.30
C THR A 257 -6.53 7.65 4.28
N VAL A 258 -6.28 8.93 4.13
CA VAL A 258 -5.22 9.62 4.85
C VAL A 258 -5.65 10.93 5.49
N LEU A 259 -4.97 11.30 6.58
CA LEU A 259 -5.13 12.56 7.29
C LEU A 259 -3.76 13.25 7.44
N GLU A 260 -3.61 14.43 6.84
CA GLU A 260 -2.41 15.24 7.01
C GLU A 260 -2.34 15.83 8.41
N ILE A 261 -1.17 15.72 9.05
CA ILE A 261 -0.89 16.20 10.39
C ILE A 261 0.02 17.43 10.30
N PRO A 262 -0.52 18.64 10.48
CA PRO A 262 0.28 19.85 10.36
C PRO A 262 1.30 19.93 11.50
N TYR A 263 2.49 20.39 11.22
CA TYR A 263 3.47 20.66 12.29
C TYR A 263 3.06 21.86 13.14
N LYS A 264 2.48 22.87 12.51
CA LYS A 264 1.88 24.01 13.19
C LYS A 264 0.40 24.07 12.82
N PHE A 265 -0.45 24.00 13.82
CA PHE A 265 -1.89 24.10 13.61
C PHE A 265 -2.29 25.50 13.17
N GLU A 266 -3.07 25.58 12.11
CA GLU A 266 -3.65 26.82 11.60
C GLU A 266 -5.10 26.91 12.10
N LYS A 267 -5.41 27.88 12.96
CA LYS A 267 -6.68 27.99 13.70
C LYS A 267 -7.94 27.98 12.82
N ASN A 268 -7.84 28.43 11.58
CA ASN A 268 -8.97 28.57 10.66
C ASN A 268 -8.92 27.57 9.49
N LYS A 269 -8.02 26.59 9.53
CA LYS A 269 -7.91 25.56 8.52
C LYS A 269 -8.60 24.29 8.98
N GLU A 270 -9.48 23.76 8.14
CA GLU A 270 -10.06 22.45 8.35
C GLU A 270 -9.15 21.38 7.77
N TYR A 271 -8.95 20.33 8.54
CA TYR A 271 -8.21 19.14 8.12
C TYR A 271 -9.24 18.03 7.88
N ASN A 272 -9.24 17.49 6.69
CA ASN A 272 -10.17 16.46 6.25
C ASN A 272 -9.41 15.27 5.69
N LEU A 273 -10.07 14.12 5.62
CA LEU A 273 -9.54 12.96 4.93
C LEU A 273 -9.43 13.23 3.42
N PHE A 274 -8.42 12.62 2.82
CA PHE A 274 -8.30 12.51 1.36
C PHE A 274 -7.76 11.13 0.99
N HIS A 275 -7.82 10.77 -0.29
CA HIS A 275 -7.23 9.54 -0.79
C HIS A 275 -5.85 9.83 -1.38
N LEU A 276 -4.89 8.99 -1.01
CA LEU A 276 -3.52 9.14 -1.43
C LEU A 276 -3.37 8.70 -2.89
N THR A 277 -2.88 9.60 -3.72
CA THR A 277 -2.53 9.32 -5.12
C THR A 277 -1.05 9.56 -5.33
N ASN A 278 -0.35 8.66 -6.03
CA ASN A 278 1.09 8.81 -6.31
C ASN A 278 1.35 9.25 -7.76
N MET A 279 0.61 10.23 -8.22
CA MET A 279 0.72 10.72 -9.61
C MET A 279 2.08 11.35 -9.94
N GLU A 280 2.74 11.95 -8.94
CA GLU A 280 3.98 12.72 -9.09
C GLU A 280 5.22 11.96 -8.58
N GLY A 281 5.03 10.73 -8.08
CA GLY A 281 6.09 9.89 -7.53
C GLY A 281 6.74 8.96 -8.55
N ASN A 282 7.32 7.88 -8.05
CA ASN A 282 7.89 6.81 -8.85
C ASN A 282 6.91 5.60 -8.86
N PRO A 283 6.04 5.47 -9.88
CA PRO A 283 5.02 4.43 -9.91
C PRO A 283 5.63 3.05 -10.11
N SER A 284 4.93 2.03 -9.63
CA SER A 284 5.32 0.63 -9.76
C SER A 284 4.96 0.10 -11.14
N ASN A 285 5.98 -0.15 -11.98
CA ASN A 285 5.78 -0.67 -13.32
C ASN A 285 6.69 -1.88 -13.58
N LEU A 286 6.17 -2.83 -14.32
CA LEU A 286 6.94 -3.90 -14.95
C LEU A 286 6.85 -3.73 -16.48
N ILE A 287 7.97 -3.43 -17.08
CA ILE A 287 8.11 -3.30 -18.53
C ILE A 287 8.96 -4.47 -19.02
N SER A 288 8.39 -5.29 -19.91
CA SER A 288 9.05 -6.47 -20.46
C SER A 288 9.16 -6.34 -21.99
N GLU A 289 10.36 -6.39 -22.49
CA GLU A 289 10.63 -6.49 -23.93
C GLU A 289 11.02 -7.93 -24.25
N VAL A 290 10.18 -8.61 -25.00
CA VAL A 290 10.24 -10.05 -25.28
C VAL A 290 10.64 -10.28 -26.71
N PHE A 291 11.75 -10.99 -26.93
CA PHE A 291 12.23 -11.40 -28.23
C PHE A 291 12.03 -12.91 -28.37
N ILE A 292 11.27 -13.34 -29.35
CA ILE A 292 10.94 -14.74 -29.60
C ILE A 292 11.56 -15.15 -30.94
N LYS A 293 12.39 -16.19 -30.90
CA LYS A 293 12.97 -16.84 -32.08
C LYS A 293 12.62 -18.32 -32.04
N VAL A 294 12.06 -18.80 -33.13
CA VAL A 294 11.77 -20.21 -33.32
C VAL A 294 12.88 -20.86 -34.10
N ASP A 295 13.49 -21.92 -33.56
CA ASP A 295 14.54 -22.67 -34.23
C ASP A 295 14.00 -23.76 -35.18
N GLU A 296 14.93 -24.49 -35.83
CA GLU A 296 14.60 -25.57 -36.75
C GLU A 296 13.91 -26.77 -36.10
N ASN A 297 14.11 -26.94 -34.76
CA ASN A 297 13.50 -27.99 -33.94
C ASN A 297 12.11 -27.60 -33.42
N LYS A 298 11.63 -26.38 -33.77
CA LYS A 298 10.39 -25.77 -33.30
C LYS A 298 10.41 -25.37 -31.82
N THR A 299 11.57 -25.28 -31.20
CA THR A 299 11.76 -24.73 -29.87
C THR A 299 11.63 -23.21 -29.94
N GLN A 300 10.85 -22.65 -29.02
CA GLN A 300 10.74 -21.20 -28.86
C GLN A 300 11.85 -20.71 -27.94
N ASN A 301 12.87 -20.06 -28.47
CA ASN A 301 13.92 -19.39 -27.71
C ASN A 301 13.48 -17.95 -27.41
N ILE A 302 13.35 -17.61 -26.14
CA ILE A 302 12.77 -16.37 -25.67
C ILE A 302 13.80 -15.60 -24.85
N THR A 303 14.05 -14.35 -25.22
CA THR A 303 14.84 -13.42 -24.41
C THR A 303 13.92 -12.34 -23.87
N ILE A 304 13.92 -12.12 -22.56
CA ILE A 304 13.06 -11.13 -21.88
C ILE A 304 13.96 -10.10 -21.19
N ASN A 305 13.91 -8.86 -21.64
CA ASN A 305 14.50 -7.74 -20.95
C ASN A 305 13.44 -7.10 -20.04
N SER A 306 13.66 -7.15 -18.74
CA SER A 306 12.74 -6.61 -17.73
C SER A 306 13.30 -5.32 -17.15
N LYS A 307 12.43 -4.30 -17.03
CA LYS A 307 12.68 -3.07 -16.27
C LYS A 307 11.57 -2.87 -15.26
N ILE A 308 11.96 -2.67 -14.02
CA ILE A 308 11.06 -2.60 -12.86
C ILE A 308 11.27 -1.28 -12.15
N THR A 309 10.18 -0.60 -11.80
CA THR A 309 10.20 0.69 -11.09
C THR A 309 9.29 0.67 -9.88
N GLY A 310 9.37 1.69 -9.05
CA GLY A 310 8.48 1.90 -7.93
C GLY A 310 8.67 0.89 -6.79
N SER A 311 7.62 0.62 -6.04
CA SER A 311 7.67 -0.34 -4.92
C SER A 311 7.93 -1.77 -5.38
N LEU A 312 7.57 -2.11 -6.61
CA LEU A 312 7.87 -3.42 -7.18
C LEU A 312 9.39 -3.64 -7.27
N ALA A 313 10.19 -2.57 -7.47
CA ALA A 313 11.63 -2.66 -7.46
C ALA A 313 12.20 -3.10 -6.10
N SER A 314 11.55 -2.79 -4.98
CA SER A 314 11.97 -3.30 -3.67
C SER A 314 11.86 -4.83 -3.59
N ILE A 315 10.75 -5.39 -4.07
CA ILE A 315 10.52 -6.85 -4.08
C ILE A 315 11.56 -7.55 -4.95
N TYR A 316 11.77 -7.06 -6.17
CA TYR A 316 12.75 -7.66 -7.09
C TYR A 316 14.20 -7.40 -6.66
N PHE A 317 14.47 -6.34 -5.89
CA PHE A 317 15.78 -6.15 -5.29
C PHE A 317 16.15 -7.31 -4.37
N ASP A 318 15.24 -7.74 -3.49
CA ASP A 318 15.48 -8.86 -2.60
C ASP A 318 15.65 -10.18 -3.37
N ILE A 319 14.87 -10.40 -4.42
CA ILE A 319 15.01 -11.58 -5.29
C ILE A 319 16.38 -11.60 -5.99
N LEU A 320 16.76 -10.49 -6.64
CA LEU A 320 17.96 -10.43 -7.49
C LEU A 320 19.29 -10.31 -6.73
N ASN A 321 19.25 -9.99 -5.42
CA ASN A 321 20.44 -9.82 -4.57
C ASN A 321 20.60 -10.91 -3.53
N GLN A 322 19.99 -12.08 -3.71
CA GLN A 322 20.23 -13.24 -2.85
C GLN A 322 21.68 -13.74 -3.02
N ASP A 323 22.30 -14.14 -1.91
CA ASP A 323 23.68 -14.66 -1.88
C ASP A 323 23.87 -15.93 -2.72
N ASN A 324 22.81 -16.73 -2.85
CA ASN A 324 22.80 -17.96 -3.64
C ASN A 324 22.08 -17.72 -4.97
N PHE A 325 22.84 -17.75 -6.08
CA PHE A 325 22.30 -17.53 -7.41
C PHE A 325 21.29 -18.60 -7.88
N GLU A 326 21.36 -19.83 -7.35
CA GLU A 326 20.35 -20.85 -7.66
C GLU A 326 18.97 -20.47 -7.07
N LEU A 327 18.93 -19.84 -5.87
CA LEU A 327 17.68 -19.30 -5.32
C LEU A 327 17.13 -18.17 -6.17
N VAL A 328 17.99 -17.28 -6.71
CA VAL A 328 17.57 -16.26 -7.66
C VAL A 328 16.88 -16.87 -8.87
N LYS A 329 17.46 -17.96 -9.42
CA LYS A 329 16.85 -18.67 -10.55
C LYS A 329 15.50 -19.29 -10.18
N GLU A 330 15.42 -19.93 -9.01
CA GLU A 330 14.20 -20.57 -8.53
C GLU A 330 13.08 -19.53 -8.38
N ASP A 331 13.34 -18.41 -7.73
CA ASP A 331 12.35 -17.35 -7.51
C ASP A 331 11.90 -16.68 -8.83
N VAL A 332 12.85 -16.40 -9.73
CA VAL A 332 12.53 -15.85 -11.06
C VAL A 332 11.74 -16.85 -11.89
N LEU A 333 12.10 -18.14 -11.84
CA LEU A 333 11.36 -19.19 -12.55
C LEU A 333 9.95 -19.36 -11.95
N GLN A 334 9.79 -19.29 -10.64
CA GLN A 334 8.49 -19.34 -9.99
C GLN A 334 7.61 -18.17 -10.42
N ASP A 335 8.16 -16.96 -10.45
CA ASP A 335 7.46 -15.77 -10.94
C ASP A 335 7.02 -15.93 -12.41
N PHE A 336 7.87 -16.46 -13.28
CA PHE A 336 7.49 -16.73 -14.67
C PHE A 336 6.46 -17.84 -14.80
N ASN A 337 6.56 -18.93 -14.05
CA ASN A 337 5.58 -20.02 -14.10
C ASN A 337 4.18 -19.55 -13.68
N GLN A 338 4.08 -18.64 -12.72
CA GLN A 338 2.81 -18.05 -12.33
C GLN A 338 2.19 -17.21 -13.47
N ARG A 339 3.02 -16.59 -14.32
CA ARG A 339 2.60 -15.68 -15.38
C ARG A 339 2.44 -16.38 -16.74
N ILE A 340 3.38 -17.23 -17.12
CA ILE A 340 3.46 -17.82 -18.47
C ILE A 340 2.82 -19.20 -18.51
N GLY A 341 2.85 -19.95 -17.41
CA GLY A 341 2.37 -21.32 -17.31
C GLY A 341 3.49 -22.36 -17.33
N GLU A 342 3.11 -23.63 -17.20
CA GLU A 342 4.03 -24.75 -17.12
C GLU A 342 4.79 -25.03 -18.43
N GLY A 343 5.96 -25.61 -18.33
CA GLY A 343 6.78 -26.04 -19.47
C GLY A 343 7.88 -25.05 -19.88
N LEU A 344 8.03 -23.95 -19.16
CA LEU A 344 9.13 -23.01 -19.37
C LEU A 344 10.42 -23.52 -18.71
N VAL A 345 11.50 -23.51 -19.45
CA VAL A 345 12.84 -23.82 -18.91
C VAL A 345 13.66 -22.55 -18.87
N LEU A 346 14.21 -22.22 -17.71
CA LEU A 346 15.09 -21.08 -17.51
C LEU A 346 16.53 -21.45 -17.82
N ASP A 347 17.08 -20.88 -18.91
CA ASP A 347 18.46 -21.12 -19.35
C ASP A 347 19.46 -20.27 -18.56
N THR A 348 19.19 -18.97 -18.45
CA THR A 348 20.09 -18.04 -17.74
C THR A 348 19.40 -16.73 -17.35
N ILE A 349 19.95 -16.09 -16.30
CA ILE A 349 19.70 -14.72 -15.93
C ILE A 349 21.01 -13.95 -16.08
N GLN A 350 20.95 -12.80 -16.74
CA GLN A 350 22.15 -11.99 -17.03
C GLN A 350 21.81 -10.50 -17.03
N ASN A 351 22.85 -9.64 -17.15
CA ASN A 351 22.71 -8.19 -17.21
C ASN A 351 21.92 -7.61 -16.04
N ILE A 352 22.14 -8.15 -14.85
CA ILE A 352 21.44 -7.71 -13.63
C ILE A 352 21.98 -6.34 -13.22
N TYR A 353 21.08 -5.36 -13.16
CA TYR A 353 21.31 -4.09 -12.50
C TYR A 353 20.27 -3.95 -11.38
N ALA A 354 20.69 -4.26 -10.16
CA ALA A 354 19.84 -4.22 -8.96
C ALA A 354 20.64 -3.56 -7.82
N GLN A 355 20.61 -2.23 -7.78
CA GLN A 355 21.26 -1.44 -6.74
C GLN A 355 20.21 -0.93 -5.75
N LYS A 356 20.54 -0.99 -4.45
CA LYS A 356 19.69 -0.47 -3.38
C LYS A 356 19.37 1.00 -3.62
N GLY A 357 18.08 1.34 -3.54
CA GLY A 357 17.61 2.70 -3.73
C GLY A 357 17.64 3.23 -5.16
N ALA A 358 18.02 2.42 -6.14
CA ALA A 358 17.91 2.81 -7.55
C ALA A 358 16.45 3.04 -7.95
N GLU A 359 16.21 4.02 -8.81
CA GLU A 359 14.85 4.35 -9.31
C GLU A 359 14.25 3.23 -10.15
N PHE A 360 15.08 2.36 -10.70
CA PHE A 360 14.66 1.17 -11.45
C PHE A 360 15.68 0.04 -11.30
N LEU A 361 15.21 -1.17 -11.53
CA LEU A 361 16.03 -2.38 -11.68
C LEU A 361 15.88 -2.90 -13.10
N THR A 362 16.91 -3.59 -13.62
CA THR A 362 16.83 -4.32 -14.89
C THR A 362 17.50 -5.68 -14.79
N TYR A 363 16.99 -6.64 -15.54
CA TYR A 363 17.64 -7.92 -15.77
C TYR A 363 17.17 -8.54 -17.09
N THR A 364 17.95 -9.45 -17.61
CA THR A 364 17.63 -10.21 -18.81
C THR A 364 17.53 -11.68 -18.48
N THR A 365 16.43 -12.32 -18.86
CA THR A 365 16.29 -13.78 -18.80
C THR A 365 16.30 -14.37 -20.18
N LYS A 366 16.92 -15.56 -20.30
CA LYS A 366 16.75 -16.42 -21.47
C LYS A 366 16.03 -17.68 -21.02
N VAL A 367 14.97 -17.99 -21.71
CA VAL A 367 14.13 -19.15 -21.46
C VAL A 367 13.78 -19.84 -22.76
N HIS A 368 13.43 -21.11 -22.72
CA HIS A 368 12.90 -21.80 -23.88
C HIS A 368 11.64 -22.59 -23.54
N LEU A 369 10.83 -22.82 -24.56
CA LEU A 369 9.64 -23.66 -24.51
C LEU A 369 9.81 -24.77 -25.56
N ASP A 370 9.83 -26.03 -25.12
CA ASP A 370 9.87 -27.21 -25.98
C ASP A 370 8.46 -27.62 -26.47
N ASP A 371 7.51 -26.70 -26.43
CA ASP A 371 6.17 -26.97 -26.88
C ASP A 371 6.13 -27.14 -28.41
N LYS A 372 5.65 -28.29 -28.84
CA LYS A 372 5.54 -28.60 -30.27
C LYS A 372 4.48 -27.69 -30.88
N MET A 373 4.90 -26.82 -31.78
CA MET A 373 4.00 -26.00 -32.54
C MET A 373 2.95 -26.84 -33.27
N ASN A 374 1.72 -26.40 -33.22
CA ASN A 374 0.64 -27.03 -33.96
C ASN A 374 0.76 -26.70 -35.44
N GLU A 375 0.72 -27.72 -36.31
CA GLU A 375 0.73 -27.56 -37.77
C GLU A 375 -0.61 -27.98 -38.38
N MET A 376 -1.08 -27.19 -39.32
CA MET A 376 -2.25 -27.52 -40.14
C MET A 376 -1.92 -27.21 -41.60
N GLY A 377 -1.55 -28.24 -42.35
CA GLY A 377 -1.07 -28.10 -43.71
C GLY A 377 0.25 -27.28 -43.76
N SER A 378 0.25 -26.17 -44.49
CA SER A 378 1.44 -25.26 -44.55
C SER A 378 1.47 -24.19 -43.47
N MET A 379 0.45 -24.13 -42.61
CA MET A 379 0.35 -23.16 -41.49
C MET A 379 0.94 -23.72 -40.21
N THR A 380 1.64 -22.87 -39.47
CA THR A 380 2.18 -23.17 -38.16
C THR A 380 1.55 -22.22 -37.17
N PHE A 381 1.03 -22.76 -36.07
CA PHE A 381 0.41 -22.02 -34.98
C PHE A 381 1.23 -22.19 -33.71
N PHE A 382 1.45 -21.12 -32.99
CA PHE A 382 2.03 -21.18 -31.66
C PHE A 382 1.36 -20.16 -30.74
N LYS A 383 1.37 -20.44 -29.44
CA LYS A 383 0.84 -19.55 -28.43
C LYS A 383 1.94 -18.57 -28.02
N LEU A 384 1.65 -17.28 -28.05
CA LEU A 384 2.56 -16.29 -27.45
C LEU A 384 2.60 -16.51 -25.93
N PRO A 385 3.80 -16.59 -25.33
CA PRO A 385 3.92 -16.63 -23.89
C PRO A 385 3.47 -15.30 -23.30
N ILE A 386 2.49 -15.32 -22.40
CA ILE A 386 2.04 -14.11 -21.73
C ILE A 386 2.99 -13.81 -20.58
N VAL A 387 3.86 -12.82 -20.75
CA VAL A 387 4.92 -12.45 -19.80
C VAL A 387 4.39 -11.44 -18.74
N SER A 388 3.30 -10.77 -19.00
CA SER A 388 2.65 -9.88 -18.05
C SER A 388 1.73 -10.64 -17.10
N HIS A 389 1.54 -10.12 -15.90
CA HIS A 389 0.42 -10.55 -15.06
C HIS A 389 -0.88 -10.29 -15.83
N GLY A 390 -1.40 -11.32 -16.46
CA GLY A 390 -2.73 -11.29 -17.05
C GLY A 390 -3.78 -11.28 -15.93
N TYR A 391 -5.02 -11.04 -16.30
CA TYR A 391 -6.12 -11.24 -15.38
C TYR A 391 -6.10 -12.70 -14.89
N ASN A 392 -6.09 -12.88 -13.57
CA ASN A 392 -6.18 -14.20 -12.98
C ASN A 392 -7.47 -14.88 -13.48
N ALA A 393 -7.38 -16.13 -13.90
CA ALA A 393 -8.55 -16.90 -14.34
C ALA A 393 -9.67 -16.93 -13.28
N GLY A 394 -9.33 -16.86 -11.99
CA GLY A 394 -10.28 -16.73 -10.88
C GLY A 394 -11.19 -15.50 -10.97
N ILE A 395 -10.76 -14.41 -11.64
CA ILE A 395 -11.60 -13.22 -11.83
C ILE A 395 -12.75 -13.49 -12.79
N ILE A 396 -12.51 -14.31 -13.83
CA ILE A 396 -13.45 -14.53 -14.95
C ILE A 396 -14.05 -15.94 -14.98
N SER A 397 -13.61 -16.84 -14.11
CA SER A 397 -14.05 -18.25 -14.10
C SER A 397 -15.40 -18.49 -13.40
N LEU A 398 -15.90 -17.51 -12.66
CA LEU A 398 -17.19 -17.62 -11.98
C LEU A 398 -18.33 -17.35 -12.97
N GLU A 399 -19.31 -18.25 -13.02
CA GLU A 399 -20.52 -18.05 -13.83
C GLU A 399 -21.30 -16.80 -13.39
N GLU A 400 -21.29 -16.52 -12.07
CA GLU A 400 -21.93 -15.34 -11.48
C GLU A 400 -21.10 -14.84 -10.29
N ARG A 401 -20.73 -13.56 -10.31
CA ARG A 401 -20.08 -12.89 -9.17
C ARG A 401 -21.13 -12.24 -8.27
N LYS A 402 -20.93 -12.36 -6.97
CA LYS A 402 -21.73 -11.71 -5.92
C LYS A 402 -21.10 -10.41 -5.44
N TYR A 403 -19.80 -10.27 -5.60
CA TYR A 403 -19.04 -9.11 -5.14
C TYR A 403 -18.38 -8.38 -6.30
N ALA A 404 -18.16 -7.09 -6.12
CA ALA A 404 -17.35 -6.30 -7.04
C ALA A 404 -15.89 -6.79 -7.06
N ILE A 405 -15.17 -6.51 -8.14
CA ILE A 405 -13.75 -6.79 -8.24
C ILE A 405 -12.98 -5.58 -7.69
N ASP A 406 -12.16 -5.80 -6.68
CA ASP A 406 -11.19 -4.81 -6.16
C ASP A 406 -9.78 -5.21 -6.60
N TYR A 407 -9.53 -5.15 -7.90
CA TYR A 407 -8.28 -5.60 -8.52
C TYR A 407 -7.05 -4.89 -7.93
N GLN A 408 -7.16 -3.60 -7.69
CA GLN A 408 -6.06 -2.78 -7.22
C GLN A 408 -5.56 -3.18 -5.82
N SER A 409 -6.42 -3.68 -4.95
CA SER A 409 -6.02 -4.12 -3.60
C SER A 409 -5.18 -5.41 -3.61
N TYR A 410 -5.17 -6.14 -4.73
CA TYR A 410 -4.47 -7.42 -4.87
C TYR A 410 -3.23 -7.36 -5.77
N GLU A 411 -3.05 -6.29 -6.53
CA GLU A 411 -1.97 -6.16 -7.49
C GLU A 411 -0.89 -5.17 -7.03
N ASN A 412 0.38 -5.55 -7.23
CA ASN A 412 1.52 -4.75 -6.77
C ASN A 412 2.08 -3.79 -7.84
N SER A 413 1.49 -3.74 -9.03
CA SER A 413 1.96 -2.89 -10.12
C SER A 413 0.87 -1.94 -10.61
N ASN A 414 1.27 -0.72 -10.93
CA ASN A 414 0.39 0.25 -11.58
C ASN A 414 0.20 -0.07 -13.06
N PHE A 415 1.28 -0.50 -13.74
CA PHE A 415 1.27 -0.80 -15.16
C PHE A 415 2.12 -2.03 -15.47
N TYR A 416 1.57 -2.90 -16.32
CA TYR A 416 2.29 -3.94 -17.01
C TYR A 416 2.37 -3.56 -18.49
N ASN A 417 3.57 -3.44 -19.03
CA ASN A 417 3.79 -3.16 -20.44
C ASN A 417 4.67 -4.25 -21.04
N THR A 418 4.14 -4.98 -22.01
CA THR A 418 4.88 -6.05 -22.69
C THR A 418 4.94 -5.78 -24.18
N ILE A 419 6.16 -5.74 -24.71
CA ILE A 419 6.44 -5.56 -26.12
C ILE A 419 6.97 -6.87 -26.67
N TYR A 420 6.29 -7.46 -27.64
CA TYR A 420 6.71 -8.70 -28.30
C TYR A 420 7.38 -8.41 -29.63
N ASN A 421 8.61 -8.91 -29.79
CA ASN A 421 9.37 -8.92 -31.03
C ASN A 421 9.48 -10.36 -31.49
N LEU A 422 8.77 -10.72 -32.56
CA LEU A 422 8.78 -12.08 -33.12
C LEU A 422 9.67 -12.12 -34.37
N GLU A 423 10.73 -12.92 -34.33
CA GLU A 423 11.54 -13.22 -35.50
C GLU A 423 10.82 -14.24 -36.37
N ILE A 424 10.49 -13.85 -37.59
CA ILE A 424 9.81 -14.71 -38.55
C ILE A 424 10.82 -15.71 -39.12
N PRO A 425 10.59 -17.04 -39.00
CA PRO A 425 11.47 -18.04 -39.59
C PRO A 425 11.63 -17.87 -41.09
N THR A 426 12.83 -18.19 -41.61
CA THR A 426 13.15 -18.10 -43.06
C THR A 426 12.13 -18.85 -43.89
N GLY A 427 11.58 -18.21 -44.91
CA GLY A 427 10.58 -18.78 -45.85
C GLY A 427 9.13 -18.76 -45.31
N LYS A 428 8.90 -18.18 -44.13
CA LYS A 428 7.56 -17.95 -43.55
C LYS A 428 7.16 -16.49 -43.68
N LYS A 429 5.86 -16.22 -43.60
CA LYS A 429 5.27 -14.88 -43.52
C LYS A 429 4.01 -14.90 -42.64
N PHE A 430 3.70 -13.75 -42.08
CA PHE A 430 2.38 -13.60 -41.46
C PHE A 430 1.29 -13.68 -42.51
N ILE A 431 0.24 -14.47 -42.20
CA ILE A 431 -0.95 -14.54 -43.05
C ILE A 431 -1.94 -13.47 -42.60
N GLU A 432 -2.02 -13.24 -41.29
CA GLU A 432 -2.90 -12.26 -40.67
C GLU A 432 -2.19 -11.61 -39.48
N ILE A 433 -2.36 -10.31 -39.32
CA ILE A 433 -1.88 -9.54 -38.18
C ILE A 433 -3.13 -9.04 -37.43
N PRO A 434 -3.22 -9.28 -36.12
CA PRO A 434 -4.35 -8.80 -35.33
C PRO A 434 -4.52 -7.28 -35.43
N GLU A 435 -5.77 -6.83 -35.49
CA GLU A 435 -6.08 -5.41 -35.41
C GLU A 435 -5.79 -4.85 -34.01
N ASN A 436 -5.43 -3.57 -33.97
CA ASN A 436 -5.27 -2.86 -32.71
C ASN A 436 -6.62 -2.78 -31.99
N LYS A 437 -6.68 -3.26 -30.74
CA LYS A 437 -7.88 -3.14 -29.89
C LYS A 437 -7.52 -2.32 -28.65
N LYS A 438 -8.44 -1.41 -28.28
CA LYS A 438 -8.48 -0.79 -26.94
C LYS A 438 -9.68 -1.41 -26.21
N PHE A 439 -9.43 -1.86 -24.99
CA PHE A 439 -10.45 -2.37 -24.09
C PHE A 439 -10.77 -1.34 -23.02
#